data_0956d3077b9d02fedbb6f52bfa7673a8
#
_entry.id   0956d3077b9d02fedbb6f52bfa7673a8
#
_cell.length_a   1.000
_cell.length_b   1.000
_cell.length_c   1.000
_cell.angle_alpha   90.00
_cell.angle_beta   90.00
_cell.angle_gamma   90.00
#
_symmetry.space_group_name_H-M   'P 1'
#
loop_
_entity.id
_entity.type
_entity.pdbx_description
1 polymer ?
#
loop_
_entity_poly.entity_id
_entity_poly.type
_entity_poly.pdbx_seq_one_letter_code
_entity_poly.pdbx_strand_id
1 'polypeptide(L)'
;MTKNELDLSLTRYTKRTGHSLSVKAVLFDMDGVLYDSMKHHERSWLETAQAHGLSMSQHDVYMFEGQTGPQTINILMERTHQRKASQEEIKSIYAMKTRLFTSYNTGELIPNASKVVEAVKDYKRVIVTGSSQASLLDKLEENYPHAFCRELMVTGLDVTHGKPHPEPYQKGLALAGVAPYEGIVIENAPQGVAAAHAAGCFTIAVNTGPLDDSILYNEGADIVFPDMQSLLVALPHLLKS
;
A
#
# COMPACT_ATOMS: atom_id res chain seq x y z
N MET A 1 -17.44 -5.86 -12.29
CA MET A 1 -17.10 -7.18 -11.75
C MET A 1 -18.37 -7.94 -11.41
N THR A 2 -18.46 -9.20 -11.80
CA THR A 2 -19.63 -10.05 -11.57
C THR A 2 -19.49 -10.86 -10.28
N LYS A 3 -20.60 -11.35 -9.73
CA LYS A 3 -20.59 -12.24 -8.55
C LYS A 3 -19.72 -13.49 -8.80
N ASN A 4 -19.79 -14.06 -10.01
CA ASN A 4 -19.00 -15.25 -10.35
C ASN A 4 -17.48 -14.98 -10.29
N GLU A 5 -17.01 -13.79 -10.68
CA GLU A 5 -15.59 -13.44 -10.59
C GLU A 5 -15.16 -13.31 -9.11
N LEU A 6 -16.00 -12.76 -8.24
CA LEU A 6 -15.76 -12.70 -6.80
C LEU A 6 -15.67 -14.11 -6.19
N ASP A 7 -16.64 -14.98 -6.47
CA ASP A 7 -16.68 -16.37 -5.96
C ASP A 7 -15.46 -17.17 -6.45
N LEU A 8 -15.00 -16.92 -7.68
CA LEU A 8 -13.80 -17.56 -8.23
C LEU A 8 -12.54 -17.08 -7.52
N SER A 9 -12.44 -15.78 -7.19
CA SER A 9 -11.28 -15.25 -6.45
C SER A 9 -11.20 -15.84 -5.05
N LEU A 10 -12.33 -15.94 -4.33
CA LEU A 10 -12.44 -16.59 -3.03
C LEU A 10 -12.05 -18.08 -3.09
N THR A 11 -12.47 -18.77 -4.14
CA THR A 11 -12.10 -20.17 -4.36
C THR A 11 -10.60 -20.34 -4.58
N ARG A 12 -9.99 -19.48 -5.41
CA ARG A 12 -8.52 -19.47 -5.62
C ARG A 12 -7.77 -19.19 -4.33
N TYR A 13 -8.23 -18.22 -3.54
CA TYR A 13 -7.66 -17.90 -2.24
C TYR A 13 -7.71 -19.10 -1.31
N THR A 14 -8.88 -19.74 -1.15
CA THR A 14 -9.05 -20.94 -0.31
C THR A 14 -8.13 -22.08 -0.75
N LYS A 15 -8.01 -22.29 -2.07
CA LYS A 15 -7.09 -23.32 -2.62
C LYS A 15 -5.63 -23.01 -2.31
N ARG A 16 -5.22 -21.74 -2.34
CA ARG A 16 -3.84 -21.29 -2.06
C ARG A 16 -3.49 -21.42 -0.59
N THR A 17 -4.38 -21.03 0.31
CA THR A 17 -4.10 -20.90 1.75
C THR A 17 -4.55 -22.10 2.59
N GLY A 18 -5.46 -22.91 2.08
CA GLY A 18 -6.14 -23.98 2.83
C GLY A 18 -7.25 -23.46 3.76
N HIS A 19 -7.55 -22.15 3.76
CA HIS A 19 -8.53 -21.52 4.63
C HIS A 19 -9.54 -20.71 3.82
N SER A 20 -10.82 -20.78 4.19
CA SER A 20 -11.82 -19.84 3.69
C SER A 20 -11.62 -18.47 4.34
N LEU A 21 -11.89 -17.41 3.60
CA LEU A 21 -11.86 -16.05 4.12
C LEU A 21 -12.93 -15.87 5.22
N SER A 22 -12.56 -15.26 6.34
CA SER A 22 -13.48 -15.00 7.49
C SER A 22 -13.13 -13.64 8.08
N VAL A 23 -13.60 -12.57 7.48
CA VAL A 23 -13.11 -11.20 7.69
C VAL A 23 -13.34 -10.70 9.11
N LYS A 24 -12.27 -10.24 9.78
CA LYS A 24 -12.29 -9.55 11.07
C LYS A 24 -11.50 -8.23 11.04
N ALA A 25 -10.60 -8.08 10.06
CA ALA A 25 -9.81 -6.86 9.90
C ALA A 25 -9.67 -6.49 8.41
N VAL A 26 -9.59 -5.18 8.15
CA VAL A 26 -9.24 -4.63 6.85
C VAL A 26 -7.99 -3.77 7.03
N LEU A 27 -6.92 -4.15 6.31
CA LEU A 27 -5.64 -3.48 6.35
C LEU A 27 -5.51 -2.61 5.10
N PHE A 28 -5.28 -1.33 5.29
CA PHE A 28 -5.19 -0.36 4.21
C PHE A 28 -3.75 0.08 4.01
N ASP A 29 -3.26 0.04 2.78
CA ASP A 29 -2.20 0.96 2.39
C ASP A 29 -2.74 2.40 2.38
N MET A 30 -1.86 3.36 2.23
CA MET A 30 -2.22 4.77 2.35
C MET A 30 -2.11 5.52 1.03
N ASP A 31 -0.92 5.52 0.44
CA ASP A 31 -0.61 6.29 -0.77
C ASP A 31 -1.18 5.58 -2.00
N GLY A 32 -2.08 6.24 -2.76
CA GLY A 32 -2.81 5.63 -3.87
C GLY A 32 -4.03 4.79 -3.44
N VAL A 33 -4.25 4.57 -2.14
CA VAL A 33 -5.43 3.87 -1.58
C VAL A 33 -6.34 4.86 -0.86
N LEU A 34 -5.84 5.56 0.15
CA LEU A 34 -6.61 6.57 0.89
C LEU A 34 -6.37 7.98 0.33
N TYR A 35 -5.15 8.27 -0.08
CA TYR A 35 -4.73 9.58 -0.61
C TYR A 35 -4.29 9.49 -2.06
N ASP A 36 -4.71 10.45 -2.88
CA ASP A 36 -4.25 10.64 -4.27
C ASP A 36 -2.87 11.33 -4.28
N SER A 37 -1.91 10.68 -3.67
CA SER A 37 -0.56 11.21 -3.42
C SER A 37 0.46 10.78 -4.47
N MET A 38 0.15 9.81 -5.34
CA MET A 38 1.12 9.21 -6.26
C MET A 38 1.71 10.19 -7.27
N LYS A 39 0.93 11.13 -7.79
CA LYS A 39 1.41 12.21 -8.66
C LYS A 39 2.47 13.09 -7.96
N HIS A 40 2.38 13.25 -6.64
CA HIS A 40 3.34 14.00 -5.83
C HIS A 40 4.57 13.16 -5.49
N HIS A 41 4.40 11.86 -5.26
CA HIS A 41 5.52 10.90 -5.15
C HIS A 41 6.32 10.86 -6.45
N GLU A 42 5.66 10.74 -7.59
CA GLU A 42 6.28 10.72 -8.91
C GLU A 42 7.15 11.97 -9.12
N ARG A 43 6.55 13.14 -8.99
CA ARG A 43 7.26 14.39 -9.19
C ARG A 43 8.47 14.53 -8.24
N SER A 44 8.27 14.26 -6.95
CA SER A 44 9.33 14.41 -5.95
C SER A 44 10.47 13.41 -6.14
N TRP A 45 10.19 12.18 -6.53
CA TRP A 45 11.21 11.18 -6.81
C TRP A 45 12.01 11.51 -8.09
N LEU A 46 11.32 11.88 -9.18
CA LEU A 46 11.99 12.23 -10.45
C LEU A 46 12.91 13.44 -10.30
N GLU A 47 12.44 14.51 -9.64
CA GLU A 47 13.28 15.69 -9.36
C GLU A 47 14.45 15.35 -8.43
N THR A 48 14.25 14.53 -7.41
CA THR A 48 15.32 14.09 -6.51
C THR A 48 16.34 13.23 -7.26
N ALA A 49 15.90 12.27 -8.05
CA ALA A 49 16.78 11.42 -8.84
C ALA A 49 17.62 12.26 -9.83
N GLN A 50 16.99 13.18 -10.53
CA GLN A 50 17.68 14.09 -11.45
C GLN A 50 18.75 14.92 -10.73
N ALA A 51 18.44 15.50 -9.57
CA ALA A 51 19.36 16.33 -8.79
C ALA A 51 20.57 15.55 -8.28
N HIS A 52 20.43 14.26 -8.06
CA HIS A 52 21.52 13.36 -7.58
C HIS A 52 22.14 12.52 -8.71
N GLY A 53 21.79 12.75 -9.97
CA GLY A 53 22.32 12.00 -11.11
C GLY A 53 21.94 10.52 -11.12
N LEU A 54 20.80 10.18 -10.53
CA LEU A 54 20.29 8.81 -10.45
C LEU A 54 19.32 8.51 -11.61
N SER A 55 19.39 7.30 -12.16
CA SER A 55 18.52 6.85 -13.25
C SER A 55 17.19 6.34 -12.69
N MET A 56 16.11 7.10 -12.90
CA MET A 56 14.76 6.74 -12.50
C MET A 56 13.76 7.16 -13.57
N SER A 57 12.87 6.27 -13.97
CA SER A 57 11.75 6.55 -14.87
C SER A 57 10.45 6.76 -14.10
N GLN A 58 9.45 7.34 -14.76
CA GLN A 58 8.09 7.43 -14.23
C GLN A 58 7.54 6.03 -13.86
N HIS A 59 7.75 5.04 -14.71
CA HIS A 59 7.33 3.66 -14.45
C HIS A 59 7.96 3.09 -13.17
N ASP A 60 9.25 3.38 -12.92
CA ASP A 60 9.94 2.94 -11.70
C ASP A 60 9.26 3.45 -10.43
N VAL A 61 8.72 4.68 -10.45
CA VAL A 61 8.05 5.26 -9.28
C VAL A 61 6.89 4.39 -8.85
N TYR A 62 6.04 3.97 -9.80
CA TYR A 62 4.90 3.10 -9.51
C TYR A 62 5.29 1.66 -9.20
N MET A 63 6.37 1.16 -9.82
CA MET A 63 6.88 -0.19 -9.53
C MET A 63 7.55 -0.30 -8.14
N PHE A 64 8.12 0.80 -7.63
CA PHE A 64 8.80 0.82 -6.33
C PHE A 64 7.93 1.37 -5.20
N GLU A 65 6.69 1.73 -5.52
CA GLU A 65 5.75 2.21 -4.51
C GLU A 65 5.55 1.18 -3.39
N GLY A 66 5.37 1.67 -2.18
CA GLY A 66 5.24 0.85 -0.98
C GLY A 66 6.58 0.45 -0.35
N GLN A 67 7.71 0.59 -1.06
CA GLN A 67 9.03 0.40 -0.48
C GLN A 67 9.42 1.55 0.47
N THR A 68 10.35 1.25 1.37
CA THR A 68 10.96 2.31 2.17
C THR A 68 11.92 3.16 1.32
N GLY A 69 12.07 4.45 1.69
CA GLY A 69 13.00 5.33 0.98
C GLY A 69 14.43 4.78 0.84
N PRO A 70 15.03 4.19 1.88
CA PRO A 70 16.35 3.54 1.78
C PRO A 70 16.40 2.40 0.76
N GLN A 71 15.35 1.59 0.63
CA GLN A 71 15.29 0.51 -0.37
C GLN A 71 15.31 1.09 -1.79
N THR A 72 14.43 2.03 -2.09
CA THR A 72 14.38 2.71 -3.39
C THR A 72 15.71 3.37 -3.73
N ILE A 73 16.33 4.10 -2.80
CA ILE A 73 17.62 4.76 -3.01
C ILE A 73 18.72 3.74 -3.34
N ASN A 74 18.78 2.62 -2.63
CA ASN A 74 19.77 1.59 -2.91
C ASN A 74 19.60 0.96 -4.30
N ILE A 75 18.36 0.71 -4.74
CA ILE A 75 18.08 0.22 -6.10
C ILE A 75 18.60 1.22 -7.14
N LEU A 76 18.32 2.50 -6.97
CA LEU A 76 18.76 3.54 -7.90
C LEU A 76 20.29 3.69 -7.90
N MET A 77 20.92 3.62 -6.74
CA MET A 77 22.40 3.68 -6.61
C MET A 77 23.08 2.46 -7.24
N GLU A 78 22.55 1.26 -7.01
CA GLU A 78 23.07 0.03 -7.65
C GLU A 78 22.92 0.09 -9.18
N ARG A 79 21.76 0.54 -9.67
CA ARG A 79 21.48 0.71 -11.10
C ARG A 79 22.42 1.73 -11.76
N THR A 80 22.66 2.85 -11.09
CA THR A 80 23.38 3.99 -11.68
C THR A 80 24.90 3.91 -11.45
N HIS A 81 25.30 3.51 -10.24
CA HIS A 81 26.70 3.57 -9.78
C HIS A 81 27.29 2.21 -9.40
N GLN A 82 26.53 1.11 -9.56
CA GLN A 82 26.95 -0.27 -9.26
C GLN A 82 27.43 -0.46 -7.80
N ARG A 83 26.87 0.30 -6.87
CA ARG A 83 27.13 0.21 -5.42
C ARG A 83 25.92 0.59 -4.60
N LYS A 84 25.91 0.21 -3.33
CA LYS A 84 24.91 0.70 -2.36
C LYS A 84 25.21 2.14 -1.96
N ALA A 85 24.17 2.84 -1.52
CA ALA A 85 24.28 4.17 -0.93
C ALA A 85 24.93 4.09 0.47
N SER A 86 25.74 5.09 0.80
CA SER A 86 26.14 5.33 2.20
C SER A 86 24.96 5.84 3.02
N GLN A 87 25.06 5.77 4.36
CA GLN A 87 24.03 6.30 5.25
C GLN A 87 23.81 7.82 5.07
N GLU A 88 24.87 8.54 4.75
CA GLU A 88 24.79 9.98 4.48
C GLU A 88 24.06 10.29 3.17
N GLU A 89 24.34 9.50 2.11
CA GLU A 89 23.64 9.61 0.84
C GLU A 89 22.15 9.28 1.00
N ILE A 90 21.81 8.18 1.69
CA ILE A 90 20.42 7.82 2.00
C ILE A 90 19.71 8.98 2.69
N LYS A 91 20.33 9.52 3.75
CA LYS A 91 19.76 10.63 4.53
C LYS A 91 19.55 11.88 3.69
N SER A 92 20.55 12.27 2.88
CA SER A 92 20.50 13.46 2.03
C SER A 92 19.46 13.34 0.93
N ILE A 93 19.46 12.23 0.20
CA ILE A 93 18.53 11.96 -0.92
C ILE A 93 17.10 11.89 -0.39
N TYR A 94 16.89 11.14 0.69
CA TYR A 94 15.55 10.99 1.27
C TYR A 94 15.01 12.29 1.87
N ALA A 95 15.87 13.10 2.49
CA ALA A 95 15.49 14.43 3.01
C ALA A 95 15.04 15.37 1.88
N MET A 96 15.74 15.37 0.72
CA MET A 96 15.31 16.15 -0.45
C MET A 96 13.97 15.67 -0.97
N LYS A 97 13.79 14.35 -1.17
CA LYS A 97 12.53 13.75 -1.64
C LYS A 97 11.37 14.10 -0.73
N THR A 98 11.55 13.99 0.59
CA THR A 98 10.51 14.28 1.58
C THR A 98 10.13 15.77 1.56
N ARG A 99 11.12 16.67 1.48
CA ARG A 99 10.87 18.11 1.38
C ARG A 99 10.06 18.47 0.14
N LEU A 100 10.42 17.93 -1.02
CA LEU A 100 9.71 18.14 -2.28
C LEU A 100 8.29 17.57 -2.19
N PHE A 101 8.15 16.33 -1.72
CA PHE A 101 6.83 15.72 -1.52
C PHE A 101 5.93 16.58 -0.62
N THR A 102 6.43 17.03 0.52
CA THR A 102 5.67 17.88 1.43
C THR A 102 5.24 19.20 0.77
N SER A 103 6.06 19.75 -0.13
CA SER A 103 5.71 21.00 -0.83
C SER A 103 4.67 20.81 -1.94
N TYR A 104 4.53 19.58 -2.47
CA TYR A 104 3.58 19.27 -3.56
C TYR A 104 2.29 18.64 -3.06
N ASN A 105 2.35 17.89 -1.98
CA ASN A 105 1.22 17.09 -1.50
C ASN A 105 0.11 17.98 -0.94
N THR A 106 -1.02 17.97 -1.59
CA THR A 106 -2.23 18.75 -1.23
C THR A 106 -3.14 17.99 -0.26
N GLY A 107 -2.89 16.70 -0.01
CA GLY A 107 -3.72 15.85 0.86
C GLY A 107 -5.05 15.43 0.23
N GLU A 108 -5.15 15.44 -1.09
CA GLU A 108 -6.34 14.98 -1.81
C GLU A 108 -6.62 13.50 -1.51
N LEU A 109 -7.91 13.17 -1.36
CA LEU A 109 -8.35 11.80 -1.11
C LEU A 109 -8.62 11.05 -2.41
N ILE A 110 -8.37 9.76 -2.43
CA ILE A 110 -8.86 8.90 -3.52
C ILE A 110 -10.40 8.95 -3.51
N PRO A 111 -11.05 9.18 -4.67
CA PRO A 111 -12.50 9.21 -4.77
C PRO A 111 -13.14 7.95 -4.17
N ASN A 112 -14.13 8.12 -3.32
CA ASN A 112 -14.86 7.07 -2.58
C ASN A 112 -14.05 6.27 -1.54
N ALA A 113 -12.78 6.57 -1.28
CA ALA A 113 -12.00 5.91 -0.22
C ALA A 113 -12.70 6.05 1.15
N SER A 114 -13.22 7.24 1.49
CA SER A 114 -13.95 7.49 2.73
C SER A 114 -15.19 6.59 2.87
N LYS A 115 -15.90 6.30 1.77
CA LYS A 115 -17.06 5.40 1.78
C LYS A 115 -16.64 3.94 1.97
N VAL A 116 -15.49 3.53 1.42
CA VAL A 116 -14.91 2.20 1.65
C VAL A 116 -14.52 2.05 3.12
N VAL A 117 -13.86 3.04 3.70
CA VAL A 117 -13.49 3.06 5.14
C VAL A 117 -14.73 2.99 6.03
N GLU A 118 -15.79 3.72 5.72
CA GLU A 118 -17.05 3.67 6.47
C GLU A 118 -17.77 2.32 6.30
N ALA A 119 -17.74 1.73 5.10
CA ALA A 119 -18.40 0.44 4.85
C ALA A 119 -17.80 -0.73 5.67
N VAL A 120 -16.58 -0.56 6.17
CA VAL A 120 -15.87 -1.56 7.01
C VAL A 120 -15.73 -1.11 8.47
N LYS A 121 -16.56 -0.18 8.94
CA LYS A 121 -16.45 0.39 10.30
C LYS A 121 -16.63 -0.64 11.43
N ASP A 122 -17.34 -1.72 11.18
CA ASP A 122 -17.57 -2.80 12.14
C ASP A 122 -16.39 -3.79 12.22
N TYR A 123 -15.37 -3.61 11.39
CA TYR A 123 -14.15 -4.40 11.35
C TYR A 123 -12.97 -3.61 11.93
N LYS A 124 -11.93 -4.30 12.39
CA LYS A 124 -10.67 -3.64 12.76
C LYS A 124 -10.05 -3.02 11.51
N ARG A 125 -9.76 -1.73 11.55
CA ARG A 125 -9.14 -0.98 10.44
C ARG A 125 -7.70 -0.71 10.81
N VAL A 126 -6.77 -1.20 10.01
CA VAL A 126 -5.32 -1.11 10.23
C VAL A 126 -4.69 -0.33 9.09
N ILE A 127 -3.80 0.59 9.40
CA ILE A 127 -2.94 1.26 8.40
C ILE A 127 -1.62 0.52 8.29
N VAL A 128 -1.18 0.24 7.06
CA VAL A 128 0.13 -0.37 6.78
C VAL A 128 0.81 0.40 5.65
N THR A 129 1.64 1.38 5.99
CA THR A 129 2.30 2.28 5.04
C THR A 129 3.83 2.22 5.10
N GLY A 130 4.49 2.38 3.94
CA GLY A 130 5.93 2.59 3.87
C GLY A 130 6.39 3.99 4.33
N SER A 131 5.47 4.93 4.52
CA SER A 131 5.78 6.28 4.97
C SER A 131 6.24 6.28 6.44
N SER A 132 7.12 7.22 6.77
CA SER A 132 7.65 7.43 8.13
C SER A 132 7.37 8.83 8.68
N GLN A 133 6.37 9.54 8.12
CA GLN A 133 6.08 10.91 8.51
C GLN A 133 5.25 10.98 9.81
N ALA A 134 5.74 11.77 10.79
CA ALA A 134 5.07 11.93 12.08
C ALA A 134 3.67 12.57 11.99
N SER A 135 3.44 13.45 11.00
CA SER A 135 2.15 14.13 10.76
C SER A 135 1.07 13.26 10.12
N LEU A 136 1.34 11.97 9.94
CA LEU A 136 0.44 11.07 9.23
C LEU A 136 -0.88 10.85 9.97
N LEU A 137 -0.78 10.65 11.29
CA LEU A 137 -1.97 10.46 12.14
C LEU A 137 -2.87 11.68 12.15
N ASP A 138 -2.29 12.87 12.24
CA ASP A 138 -3.07 14.12 12.28
C ASP A 138 -3.88 14.25 10.97
N LYS A 139 -3.27 13.94 9.83
CA LYS A 139 -3.95 13.93 8.53
C LYS A 139 -5.04 12.86 8.44
N LEU A 140 -4.78 11.67 8.98
CA LEU A 140 -5.78 10.59 9.00
C LEU A 140 -6.96 10.96 9.89
N GLU A 141 -6.75 11.57 11.06
CA GLU A 141 -7.83 12.02 11.93
C GLU A 141 -8.64 13.17 11.30
N GLU A 142 -7.97 14.10 10.61
CA GLU A 142 -8.62 15.21 9.90
C GLU A 142 -9.54 14.70 8.77
N ASN A 143 -9.07 13.73 7.97
CA ASN A 143 -9.76 13.28 6.74
C ASN A 143 -10.65 12.05 6.96
N TYR A 144 -10.38 11.25 7.99
CA TYR A 144 -11.10 10.03 8.36
C TYR A 144 -11.37 10.01 9.88
N PRO A 145 -12.19 10.96 10.41
CA PRO A 145 -12.40 11.12 11.85
C PRO A 145 -12.79 9.81 12.54
N HIS A 146 -12.07 9.44 13.60
CA HIS A 146 -12.29 8.24 14.41
C HIS A 146 -12.20 6.90 13.64
N ALA A 147 -11.66 6.93 12.41
CA ALA A 147 -11.54 5.71 11.60
C ALA A 147 -10.30 4.90 11.94
N PHE A 148 -9.21 5.55 12.30
CA PHE A 148 -7.91 4.94 12.55
C PHE A 148 -7.33 5.39 13.90
N CYS A 149 -6.54 4.53 14.53
CA CYS A 149 -5.84 4.85 15.76
C CYS A 149 -4.37 4.40 15.67
N ARG A 150 -3.48 5.00 16.47
CA ARG A 150 -2.03 4.73 16.43
C ARG A 150 -1.70 3.28 16.74
N GLU A 151 -2.46 2.66 17.61
CA GLU A 151 -2.28 1.28 18.04
C GLU A 151 -2.51 0.27 16.91
N LEU A 152 -3.24 0.67 15.87
CA LEU A 152 -3.53 -0.12 14.68
C LEU A 152 -2.83 0.47 13.44
N MET A 153 -1.58 0.94 13.60
CA MET A 153 -0.77 1.45 12.49
C MET A 153 0.60 0.79 12.45
N VAL A 154 1.02 0.44 11.25
CA VAL A 154 2.39 0.03 10.90
C VAL A 154 2.94 1.03 9.89
N THR A 155 4.06 1.66 10.22
CA THR A 155 4.75 2.64 9.39
C THR A 155 6.12 2.12 8.96
N GLY A 156 6.81 2.84 8.08
CA GLY A 156 8.18 2.51 7.70
C GLY A 156 9.18 2.50 8.86
N LEU A 157 8.85 3.10 10.00
CA LEU A 157 9.68 3.09 11.22
C LEU A 157 9.47 1.83 12.07
N ASP A 158 8.37 1.14 11.88
CA ASP A 158 7.98 0.00 12.71
C ASP A 158 8.51 -1.34 12.15
N VAL A 159 9.15 -1.33 10.96
CA VAL A 159 9.58 -2.54 10.26
C VAL A 159 11.08 -2.55 9.98
N THR A 160 11.66 -3.75 9.97
CA THR A 160 13.04 -3.97 9.53
C THR A 160 13.10 -4.13 8.00
N HIS A 161 12.12 -4.83 7.44
CA HIS A 161 11.99 -5.07 6.01
C HIS A 161 10.65 -4.48 5.53
N GLY A 162 10.74 -3.46 4.66
CA GLY A 162 9.57 -2.89 3.99
C GLY A 162 9.03 -3.82 2.90
N LYS A 163 7.88 -3.46 2.32
CA LYS A 163 7.30 -4.12 1.15
C LYS A 163 8.39 -4.29 0.04
N PRO A 164 8.49 -5.41 -0.65
CA PRO A 164 7.55 -6.52 -0.76
C PRO A 164 7.68 -7.61 0.33
N HIS A 165 8.53 -7.41 1.35
CA HIS A 165 8.62 -8.36 2.45
C HIS A 165 7.27 -8.39 3.21
N PRO A 166 6.79 -9.56 3.68
CA PRO A 166 5.49 -9.67 4.35
C PRO A 166 5.43 -9.02 5.74
N GLU A 167 6.58 -8.66 6.32
CA GLU A 167 6.69 -8.12 7.70
C GLU A 167 5.69 -6.99 8.01
N PRO A 168 5.47 -5.97 7.14
CA PRO A 168 4.51 -4.91 7.44
C PRO A 168 3.09 -5.42 7.67
N TYR A 169 2.61 -6.32 6.81
CA TYR A 169 1.27 -6.89 6.93
C TYR A 169 1.17 -7.92 8.05
N GLN A 170 2.21 -8.72 8.29
CA GLN A 170 2.27 -9.62 9.45
C GLN A 170 2.17 -8.84 10.76
N LYS A 171 2.86 -7.70 10.87
CA LYS A 171 2.74 -6.79 12.03
C LYS A 171 1.34 -6.20 12.14
N GLY A 172 0.74 -5.75 11.02
CA GLY A 172 -0.64 -5.25 11.00
C GLY A 172 -1.66 -6.29 11.49
N LEU A 173 -1.54 -7.53 11.01
CA LEU A 173 -2.36 -8.66 11.47
C LEU A 173 -2.17 -8.93 12.97
N ALA A 174 -0.92 -8.91 13.45
CA ALA A 174 -0.60 -9.10 14.87
C ALA A 174 -1.21 -7.99 15.75
N LEU A 175 -1.11 -6.71 15.34
CA LEU A 175 -1.75 -5.58 16.04
C LEU A 175 -3.28 -5.74 16.06
N ALA A 176 -3.88 -6.21 14.97
CA ALA A 176 -5.30 -6.51 14.93
C ALA A 176 -5.68 -7.78 15.73
N GLY A 177 -4.71 -8.65 16.09
CA GLY A 177 -4.98 -9.91 16.77
C GLY A 177 -5.79 -10.87 15.91
N VAL A 178 -5.49 -10.96 14.59
CA VAL A 178 -6.20 -11.79 13.63
C VAL A 178 -5.24 -12.68 12.84
N ALA A 179 -5.73 -13.82 12.37
CA ALA A 179 -4.99 -14.69 11.47
C ALA A 179 -5.01 -14.12 10.02
N PRO A 180 -4.08 -14.52 9.14
CA PRO A 180 -4.04 -14.03 7.77
C PRO A 180 -5.36 -14.20 6.99
N TYR A 181 -6.05 -15.33 7.16
CA TYR A 181 -7.35 -15.60 6.53
C TYR A 181 -8.53 -14.81 7.13
N GLU A 182 -8.28 -14.03 8.18
CA GLU A 182 -9.23 -13.10 8.79
C GLU A 182 -8.96 -11.64 8.38
N GLY A 183 -7.94 -11.41 7.58
CA GLY A 183 -7.54 -10.09 7.07
C GLY A 183 -7.75 -9.93 5.58
N ILE A 184 -8.40 -8.84 5.18
CA ILE A 184 -8.38 -8.32 3.82
C ILE A 184 -7.35 -7.20 3.77
N VAL A 185 -6.50 -7.19 2.73
CA VAL A 185 -5.62 -6.06 2.42
C VAL A 185 -6.17 -5.30 1.21
N ILE A 186 -6.18 -3.98 1.29
CA ILE A 186 -6.50 -3.07 0.18
C ILE A 186 -5.22 -2.31 -0.17
N GLU A 187 -4.75 -2.51 -1.40
CA GLU A 187 -3.49 -2.04 -1.95
C GLU A 187 -3.67 -1.47 -3.36
N ASN A 188 -2.67 -0.75 -3.87
CA ASN A 188 -2.64 -0.26 -5.25
C ASN A 188 -1.28 -0.54 -5.93
N ALA A 189 -0.25 -0.85 -5.16
CA ALA A 189 1.13 -0.94 -5.61
C ALA A 189 1.63 -2.39 -5.70
N PRO A 190 2.46 -2.73 -6.72
CA PRO A 190 3.00 -4.07 -6.91
C PRO A 190 3.71 -4.61 -5.66
N GLN A 191 4.56 -3.78 -5.03
CA GLN A 191 5.32 -4.19 -3.85
C GLN A 191 4.43 -4.46 -2.63
N GLY A 192 3.36 -3.68 -2.48
CA GLY A 192 2.39 -3.87 -1.42
C GLY A 192 1.53 -5.11 -1.63
N VAL A 193 1.09 -5.35 -2.86
CA VAL A 193 0.38 -6.56 -3.25
C VAL A 193 1.22 -7.81 -2.97
N ALA A 194 2.50 -7.82 -3.40
CA ALA A 194 3.43 -8.92 -3.12
C ALA A 194 3.59 -9.17 -1.61
N ALA A 195 3.73 -8.11 -0.82
CA ALA A 195 3.85 -8.22 0.64
C ALA A 195 2.59 -8.80 1.30
N ALA A 196 1.40 -8.35 0.88
CA ALA A 196 0.11 -8.83 1.39
C ALA A 196 -0.14 -10.30 1.01
N HIS A 197 0.16 -10.65 -0.24
CA HIS A 197 0.10 -12.04 -0.72
C HIS A 197 1.03 -12.96 0.07
N ALA A 198 2.28 -12.54 0.26
CA ALA A 198 3.28 -13.30 1.03
C ALA A 198 2.90 -13.41 2.52
N ALA A 199 2.16 -12.45 3.08
CA ALA A 199 1.61 -12.52 4.43
C ALA A 199 0.41 -13.47 4.55
N GLY A 200 -0.12 -14.00 3.43
CA GLY A 200 -1.24 -14.93 3.41
C GLY A 200 -2.63 -14.28 3.47
N CYS A 201 -2.72 -12.97 3.32
CA CYS A 201 -3.99 -12.24 3.30
C CYS A 201 -4.77 -12.44 2.00
N PHE A 202 -6.09 -12.20 2.05
CA PHE A 202 -6.86 -11.94 0.84
C PHE A 202 -6.51 -10.54 0.36
N THR A 203 -5.89 -10.46 -0.83
CA THR A 203 -5.30 -9.23 -1.33
C THR A 203 -6.15 -8.63 -2.44
N ILE A 204 -6.74 -7.48 -2.15
CA ILE A 204 -7.47 -6.64 -3.09
C ILE A 204 -6.52 -5.57 -3.60
N ALA A 205 -6.33 -5.48 -4.91
CA ALA A 205 -5.70 -4.33 -5.52
C ALA A 205 -6.76 -3.37 -6.08
N VAL A 206 -6.57 -2.06 -5.88
CA VAL A 206 -7.34 -1.00 -6.53
C VAL A 206 -6.39 -0.25 -7.46
N ASN A 207 -6.56 -0.41 -8.76
CA ASN A 207 -5.64 0.17 -9.75
C ASN A 207 -5.94 1.66 -9.96
N THR A 208 -5.47 2.47 -9.04
CA THR A 208 -5.59 3.94 -9.09
C THR A 208 -4.45 4.61 -9.85
N GLY A 209 -3.49 3.83 -10.33
CA GLY A 209 -2.31 4.28 -11.07
C GLY A 209 -2.34 3.91 -12.56
N PRO A 210 -1.24 4.15 -13.27
CA PRO A 210 -1.13 3.92 -14.72
C PRO A 210 -0.66 2.50 -15.09
N LEU A 211 -0.47 1.60 -14.10
CA LEU A 211 0.04 0.26 -14.35
C LEU A 211 -1.05 -0.64 -14.97
N ASP A 212 -0.63 -1.61 -15.78
CA ASP A 212 -1.53 -2.65 -16.27
C ASP A 212 -1.96 -3.57 -15.12
N ASP A 213 -3.25 -3.96 -15.10
CA ASP A 213 -3.80 -4.86 -14.06
C ASP A 213 -3.06 -6.19 -13.96
N SER A 214 -2.48 -6.67 -15.07
CA SER A 214 -1.69 -7.90 -15.08
C SER A 214 -0.47 -7.84 -14.16
N ILE A 215 0.12 -6.65 -13.95
CA ILE A 215 1.24 -6.47 -13.02
C ILE A 215 0.78 -6.78 -11.60
N LEU A 216 -0.38 -6.24 -11.19
CA LEU A 216 -0.94 -6.47 -9.86
C LEU A 216 -1.36 -7.93 -9.65
N TYR A 217 -1.94 -8.56 -10.68
CA TYR A 217 -2.23 -10.00 -10.63
C TYR A 217 -0.97 -10.86 -10.55
N ASN A 218 0.09 -10.51 -11.27
CA ASN A 218 1.37 -11.25 -11.24
C ASN A 218 2.06 -11.15 -9.87
N GLU A 219 1.86 -10.05 -9.14
CA GLU A 219 2.34 -9.90 -7.75
C GLU A 219 1.45 -10.60 -6.72
N GLY A 220 0.34 -11.20 -7.15
CA GLY A 220 -0.49 -12.04 -6.30
C GLY A 220 -1.76 -11.40 -5.77
N ALA A 221 -2.28 -10.35 -6.42
CA ALA A 221 -3.61 -9.85 -6.11
C ALA A 221 -4.65 -10.97 -6.35
N ASP A 222 -5.47 -11.25 -5.35
CA ASP A 222 -6.58 -12.19 -5.50
C ASP A 222 -7.68 -11.59 -6.40
N ILE A 223 -7.77 -10.25 -6.40
CA ILE A 223 -8.71 -9.49 -7.23
C ILE A 223 -8.19 -8.06 -7.46
N VAL A 224 -8.46 -7.51 -8.65
CA VAL A 224 -8.13 -6.13 -9.02
C VAL A 224 -9.41 -5.37 -9.36
N PHE A 225 -9.61 -4.20 -8.76
CA PHE A 225 -10.67 -3.25 -9.07
C PHE A 225 -10.10 -2.01 -9.76
N PRO A 226 -10.81 -1.43 -10.73
CA PRO A 226 -10.35 -0.22 -11.42
C PRO A 226 -10.40 1.03 -10.55
N ASP A 227 -11.24 1.02 -9.49
CA ASP A 227 -11.44 2.16 -8.59
C ASP A 227 -12.13 1.75 -7.28
N MET A 228 -12.13 2.66 -6.30
CA MET A 228 -12.79 2.46 -5.01
C MET A 228 -14.31 2.34 -5.11
N GLN A 229 -14.96 2.89 -6.14
CA GLN A 229 -16.39 2.74 -6.34
C GLN A 229 -16.74 1.29 -6.69
N SER A 230 -15.97 0.67 -7.55
CA SER A 230 -16.11 -0.73 -7.93
C SER A 230 -15.87 -1.68 -6.75
N LEU A 231 -14.84 -1.38 -5.93
CA LEU A 231 -14.59 -2.08 -4.68
C LEU A 231 -15.77 -1.94 -3.72
N LEU A 232 -16.29 -0.71 -3.51
CA LEU A 232 -17.40 -0.44 -2.59
C LEU A 232 -18.64 -1.28 -2.93
N VAL A 233 -18.93 -1.47 -4.21
CA VAL A 233 -20.06 -2.31 -4.67
C VAL A 233 -19.82 -3.79 -4.35
N ALA A 234 -18.59 -4.26 -4.41
CA ALA A 234 -18.23 -5.66 -4.17
C ALA A 234 -18.07 -6.02 -2.68
N LEU A 235 -17.73 -5.04 -1.82
CA LEU A 235 -17.44 -5.25 -0.40
C LEU A 235 -18.49 -6.08 0.34
N PRO A 236 -19.82 -5.83 0.23
CA PRO A 236 -20.82 -6.59 0.96
C PRO A 236 -20.79 -8.10 0.67
N HIS A 237 -20.32 -8.50 -0.51
CA HIS A 237 -20.15 -9.90 -0.87
C HIS A 237 -18.88 -10.48 -0.22
N LEU A 238 -17.76 -9.76 -0.29
CA LEU A 238 -16.47 -10.18 0.27
C LEU A 238 -16.50 -10.26 1.81
N LEU A 239 -17.24 -9.38 2.47
CA LEU A 239 -17.35 -9.33 3.95
C LEU A 239 -18.26 -10.41 4.54
N LYS A 240 -19.08 -11.08 3.72
CA LYS A 240 -20.01 -12.15 4.14
C LYS A 240 -19.48 -13.56 3.82
N SER A 241 -18.28 -13.63 3.30
CA SER A 241 -17.66 -14.89 2.82
C SER A 241 -17.19 -15.76 3.98
#